data_29cd2ba86f1d2b6f88e08462500ba4fc
#
_entry.id   29cd2ba86f1d2b6f88e08462500ba4fc
#
_cell.length_a   1.000
_cell.length_b   1.000
_cell.length_c   1.000
_cell.angle_alpha   90.00
_cell.angle_beta   90.00
_cell.angle_gamma   90.00
#
_symmetry.space_group_name_H-M   'P 1'
#
loop_
_entity.id
_entity.type
_entity.pdbx_description
1 polymer ?
#
loop_
_entity_poly.entity_id
_entity_poly.type
_entity_poly.pdbx_seq_one_letter_code
_entity_poly.pdbx_strand_id
1 'polypeptide(L)'
;MIDEEVNAPKPKLHFDVVARRLSVHVSQASCKRATIALDTDLSGNPDAFNPAELLLAALAACMIKGIERVVPILRFQLRGVEVRVHGVRQDVPPRMESITYEIEVDSDEHEARLALLHDNVKKYGTVFNTVAPGTVLSGRIMRKKTSFSD
;
A
#
# COMPACT_ATOMS: atom_id res chain seq x y z
N MET A 1 -27.59 37.36 -3.23
CA MET A 1 -27.75 35.94 -2.92
C MET A 1 -26.41 35.26 -3.24
N ILE A 2 -25.71 34.92 -2.26
CA ILE A 2 -24.51 34.07 -2.40
C ILE A 2 -25.01 32.65 -2.22
N ASP A 3 -25.04 31.88 -3.33
CA ASP A 3 -25.27 30.44 -3.23
C ASP A 3 -24.13 29.83 -2.46
N GLU A 4 -24.35 29.59 -1.16
CA GLU A 4 -23.57 28.61 -0.44
C GLU A 4 -23.83 27.26 -1.11
N GLU A 5 -22.97 26.86 -2.03
CA GLU A 5 -22.83 25.44 -2.36
C GLU A 5 -22.50 24.74 -1.05
N VAL A 6 -23.53 24.20 -0.43
CA VAL A 6 -23.38 23.26 0.68
C VAL A 6 -22.58 22.11 0.13
N ASN A 7 -21.31 22.06 0.47
CA ASN A 7 -20.38 21.00 0.09
C ASN A 7 -20.89 19.71 0.75
N ALA A 8 -21.83 19.03 0.05
CA ALA A 8 -22.39 17.77 0.53
C ALA A 8 -21.25 16.78 0.74
N PRO A 9 -21.16 16.09 1.91
CA PRO A 9 -20.11 15.10 2.15
C PRO A 9 -20.15 14.04 1.05
N LYS A 10 -19.00 13.70 0.49
CA LYS A 10 -18.89 12.62 -0.48
C LYS A 10 -19.42 11.33 0.13
N PRO A 11 -20.17 10.51 -0.65
CA PRO A 11 -20.66 9.23 -0.16
C PRO A 11 -19.50 8.34 0.31
N LYS A 12 -19.71 7.62 1.41
CA LYS A 12 -18.73 6.64 1.90
C LYS A 12 -18.58 5.49 0.91
N LEU A 13 -17.35 5.02 0.73
CA LEU A 13 -17.07 3.84 -0.07
C LEU A 13 -17.17 2.59 0.80
N HIS A 14 -17.71 1.53 0.22
CA HIS A 14 -17.89 0.25 0.88
C HIS A 14 -17.14 -0.85 0.13
N PHE A 15 -16.53 -1.76 0.87
CA PHE A 15 -15.75 -2.87 0.33
C PHE A 15 -16.14 -4.16 1.05
N ASP A 16 -16.28 -5.25 0.29
CA ASP A 16 -16.65 -6.55 0.81
C ASP A 16 -15.66 -7.60 0.34
N VAL A 17 -15.19 -8.41 1.27
CA VAL A 17 -14.28 -9.52 1.02
C VAL A 17 -14.80 -10.73 1.76
N VAL A 18 -14.79 -11.89 1.11
CA VAL A 18 -15.12 -13.18 1.74
C VAL A 18 -13.89 -14.06 1.75
N ALA A 19 -13.56 -14.63 2.90
CA ALA A 19 -12.48 -15.60 3.02
C ALA A 19 -13.06 -16.96 3.46
N ARG A 20 -12.58 -18.04 2.85
CA ARG A 20 -13.03 -19.41 3.11
C ARG A 20 -11.84 -20.33 3.30
N ARG A 21 -11.87 -21.12 4.37
CA ARG A 21 -10.90 -22.20 4.58
C ARG A 21 -11.18 -23.34 3.58
N LEU A 22 -10.18 -23.72 2.82
CA LEU A 22 -10.25 -24.84 1.88
C LEU A 22 -9.67 -26.12 2.49
N SER A 23 -8.57 -25.99 3.24
CA SER A 23 -7.92 -27.09 3.94
C SER A 23 -7.13 -26.56 5.14
N VAL A 24 -6.43 -27.43 5.85
CA VAL A 24 -5.50 -27.02 6.92
C VAL A 24 -4.32 -26.19 6.39
N HIS A 25 -4.06 -26.23 5.08
CA HIS A 25 -2.89 -25.62 4.45
C HIS A 25 -3.20 -24.32 3.72
N VAL A 26 -4.46 -24.13 3.27
CA VAL A 26 -4.79 -22.99 2.40
C VAL A 26 -6.22 -22.52 2.63
N SER A 27 -6.38 -21.21 2.53
CA SER A 27 -7.67 -20.54 2.41
C SER A 27 -7.72 -19.69 1.16
N GLN A 28 -8.87 -19.19 0.79
CA GLN A 28 -9.08 -18.35 -0.37
C GLN A 28 -9.90 -17.13 0.01
N ALA A 29 -9.45 -15.96 -0.41
CA ALA A 29 -10.26 -14.76 -0.36
C ALA A 29 -10.79 -14.40 -1.74
N SER A 30 -12.01 -13.89 -1.78
CA SER A 30 -12.64 -13.41 -3.00
C SER A 30 -13.26 -12.04 -2.80
N CYS A 31 -13.13 -11.21 -3.82
CA CYS A 31 -13.67 -9.86 -3.89
C CYS A 31 -13.98 -9.55 -5.35
N LYS A 32 -15.21 -9.09 -5.64
CA LYS A 32 -15.64 -8.86 -7.03
C LYS A 32 -15.47 -10.15 -7.86
N ARG A 33 -14.67 -10.12 -8.93
CA ARG A 33 -14.34 -11.27 -9.78
C ARG A 33 -12.92 -11.80 -9.52
N ALA A 34 -12.24 -11.31 -8.46
CA ALA A 34 -10.89 -11.69 -8.11
C ALA A 34 -10.86 -12.70 -6.97
N THR A 35 -9.91 -13.61 -7.02
CA THR A 35 -9.60 -14.54 -5.94
C THR A 35 -8.11 -14.56 -5.68
N ILE A 36 -7.72 -14.74 -4.41
CA ILE A 36 -6.33 -14.93 -4.02
C ILE A 36 -6.21 -16.07 -3.03
N ALA A 37 -5.13 -16.83 -3.13
CA ALA A 37 -4.79 -17.82 -2.12
C ALA A 37 -4.25 -17.13 -0.87
N LEU A 38 -4.61 -17.67 0.29
CA LEU A 38 -4.15 -17.20 1.59
C LEU A 38 -3.40 -18.31 2.31
N ASP A 39 -2.22 -18.00 2.84
CA ASP A 39 -1.51 -18.89 3.74
C ASP A 39 -2.14 -18.83 5.13
N THR A 40 -2.93 -19.85 5.45
CA THR A 40 -3.50 -20.10 6.77
C THR A 40 -2.94 -21.37 7.38
N ASP A 41 -1.86 -21.90 6.85
CA ASP A 41 -1.12 -23.04 7.37
C ASP A 41 -0.30 -22.60 8.58
N LEU A 42 -0.44 -23.30 9.72
CA LEU A 42 0.33 -22.98 10.93
C LEU A 42 1.84 -23.23 10.76
N SER A 43 2.20 -24.10 9.83
CA SER A 43 3.61 -24.38 9.48
C SER A 43 4.14 -23.47 8.37
N GLY A 44 3.27 -22.68 7.76
CA GLY A 44 3.59 -21.81 6.64
C GLY A 44 3.44 -22.48 5.27
N ASN A 45 2.96 -21.72 4.30
CA ASN A 45 2.81 -22.11 2.91
C ASN A 45 3.58 -21.10 2.03
N PRO A 46 4.68 -21.53 1.35
CA PRO A 46 5.50 -20.61 0.57
C PRO A 46 4.81 -20.09 -0.71
N ASP A 47 3.69 -20.69 -1.10
CA ASP A 47 2.99 -20.34 -2.34
C ASP A 47 1.84 -19.33 -2.14
N ALA A 48 1.67 -18.81 -0.94
CA ALA A 48 0.62 -17.84 -0.62
C ALA A 48 1.10 -16.84 0.43
N PHE A 49 0.41 -15.70 0.49
CA PHE A 49 0.68 -14.69 1.50
C PHE A 49 -0.02 -15.03 2.81
N ASN A 50 0.71 -14.98 3.91
CA ASN A 50 0.11 -15.04 5.24
C ASN A 50 -0.58 -13.71 5.57
N PRO A 51 -1.36 -13.62 6.67
CA PRO A 51 -2.11 -12.40 6.99
C PRO A 51 -1.25 -11.15 7.15
N ALA A 52 -0.07 -11.26 7.75
CA ALA A 52 0.84 -10.13 7.93
C ALA A 52 1.43 -9.68 6.58
N GLU A 53 1.87 -10.62 5.76
CA GLU A 53 2.38 -10.33 4.42
C GLU A 53 1.31 -9.72 3.53
N LEU A 54 0.06 -10.15 3.66
CA LEU A 54 -1.07 -9.57 2.93
C LEU A 54 -1.35 -8.13 3.36
N LEU A 55 -1.23 -7.82 4.64
CA LEU A 55 -1.32 -6.44 5.14
C LEU A 55 -0.24 -5.56 4.52
N LEU A 56 1.01 -6.03 4.47
CA LEU A 56 2.12 -5.30 3.85
C LEU A 56 1.90 -5.13 2.35
N ALA A 57 1.38 -6.13 1.67
CA ALA A 57 1.03 -6.05 0.25
C ALA A 57 -0.09 -5.02 0.00
N ALA A 58 -1.08 -4.98 0.87
CA ALA A 58 -2.16 -3.98 0.80
C ALA A 58 -1.61 -2.55 0.96
N LEU A 59 -0.67 -2.35 1.88
CA LEU A 59 0.00 -1.07 2.07
C LEU A 59 0.81 -0.66 0.84
N ALA A 60 1.58 -1.58 0.26
CA ALA A 60 2.33 -1.34 -0.97
C ALA A 60 1.41 -0.98 -2.15
N ALA A 61 0.33 -1.73 -2.33
CA ALA A 61 -0.67 -1.46 -3.36
C ALA A 61 -1.34 -0.09 -3.17
N CYS A 62 -1.62 0.27 -1.93
CA CYS A 62 -2.17 1.59 -1.58
C CYS A 62 -1.21 2.72 -2.01
N MET A 63 0.08 2.55 -1.79
CA MET A 63 1.09 3.53 -2.19
C MET A 63 1.17 3.67 -3.72
N ILE A 64 1.20 2.55 -4.44
CA ILE A 64 1.23 2.55 -5.90
C ILE A 64 -0.02 3.22 -6.47
N LYS A 65 -1.19 2.86 -5.96
CA LYS A 65 -2.45 3.46 -6.40
C LYS A 65 -2.52 4.96 -6.08
N GLY A 66 -1.95 5.38 -4.95
CA GLY A 66 -1.81 6.79 -4.58
C GLY A 66 -0.93 7.56 -5.58
N ILE A 67 0.17 6.95 -6.01
CA ILE A 67 1.04 7.51 -7.04
C ILE A 67 0.30 7.64 -8.36
N GLU A 68 -0.37 6.59 -8.83
CA GLU A 68 -1.15 6.62 -10.07
C GLU A 68 -2.22 7.71 -10.07
N ARG A 69 -2.85 7.96 -8.93
CA ARG A 69 -3.85 9.04 -8.80
C ARG A 69 -3.22 10.42 -8.94
N VAL A 70 -2.03 10.64 -8.41
CA VAL A 70 -1.38 11.96 -8.33
C VAL A 70 -0.59 12.28 -9.60
N VAL A 71 -0.08 11.29 -10.30
CA VAL A 71 0.71 11.44 -11.53
C VAL A 71 0.06 12.37 -12.56
N PRO A 72 -1.22 12.21 -12.95
CA PRO A 72 -1.83 13.12 -13.90
C PRO A 72 -2.05 14.52 -13.33
N ILE A 73 -2.32 14.65 -12.04
CA ILE A 73 -2.55 15.95 -11.38
C ILE A 73 -1.27 16.79 -11.39
N LEU A 74 -0.15 16.18 -11.07
CA LEU A 74 1.15 16.83 -11.04
C LEU A 74 1.85 16.86 -12.40
N ARG A 75 1.27 16.22 -13.42
CA ARG A 75 1.95 15.96 -14.71
C ARG A 75 3.32 15.34 -14.49
N PHE A 76 3.38 14.37 -13.58
CA PHE A 76 4.61 13.71 -13.17
C PHE A 76 5.05 12.72 -14.26
N GLN A 77 6.35 12.74 -14.60
CA GLN A 77 6.92 11.84 -15.60
C GLN A 77 7.33 10.53 -14.92
N LEU A 78 6.49 9.50 -15.03
CA LEU A 78 6.67 8.22 -14.38
C LEU A 78 6.87 7.11 -15.41
N ARG A 79 7.94 6.33 -15.26
CA ARG A 79 8.19 5.11 -16.04
C ARG A 79 7.88 3.84 -15.26
N GLY A 80 8.11 3.85 -13.95
CA GLY A 80 7.85 2.69 -13.11
C GLY A 80 7.95 2.99 -11.64
N VAL A 81 7.40 2.09 -10.82
CA VAL A 81 7.43 2.18 -9.36
C VAL A 81 7.66 0.79 -8.79
N GLU A 82 8.52 0.70 -7.80
CA GLU A 82 8.65 -0.47 -6.94
C GLU A 82 8.52 -0.04 -5.49
N VAL A 83 7.74 -0.77 -4.72
CA VAL A 83 7.58 -0.51 -3.28
C VAL A 83 8.04 -1.75 -2.51
N ARG A 84 9.01 -1.57 -1.63
CA ARG A 84 9.46 -2.59 -0.70
C ARG A 84 8.94 -2.23 0.68
N VAL A 85 8.32 -3.19 1.34
CA VAL A 85 7.77 -3.00 2.68
C VAL A 85 8.32 -4.08 3.60
N HIS A 86 8.81 -3.66 4.75
CA HIS A 86 9.33 -4.55 5.78
C HIS A 86 8.57 -4.34 7.08
N GLY A 87 8.10 -5.42 7.69
CA GLY A 87 7.39 -5.39 8.94
C GLY A 87 8.09 -6.19 10.03
N VAL A 88 8.06 -5.69 11.25
CA VAL A 88 8.54 -6.40 12.44
C VAL A 88 7.36 -6.67 13.36
N ARG A 89 7.15 -7.93 13.70
CA ARG A 89 6.10 -8.36 14.62
C ARG A 89 6.66 -8.46 16.04
N GLN A 90 5.96 -7.87 17.01
CA GLN A 90 6.19 -8.16 18.42
C GLN A 90 5.31 -9.34 18.87
N ASP A 91 5.66 -9.97 19.97
CA ASP A 91 4.97 -11.16 20.43
C ASP A 91 3.91 -10.89 21.50
N VAL A 92 4.10 -9.90 22.35
CA VAL A 92 3.18 -9.60 23.46
C VAL A 92 2.81 -8.12 23.48
N PRO A 93 1.58 -7.77 23.12
CA PRO A 93 0.62 -8.56 22.38
C PRO A 93 1.09 -8.81 20.94
N PRO A 94 0.62 -9.87 20.24
CA PRO A 94 0.95 -10.09 18.84
C PRO A 94 0.42 -8.93 17.97
N ARG A 95 1.34 -8.16 17.38
CA ARG A 95 1.02 -7.08 16.45
C ARG A 95 2.26 -6.65 15.66
N MET A 96 2.05 -5.90 14.61
CA MET A 96 3.17 -5.25 13.93
C MET A 96 3.70 -4.11 14.81
N GLU A 97 4.92 -4.26 15.30
CA GLU A 97 5.62 -3.24 16.08
C GLU A 97 6.01 -2.05 15.21
N SER A 98 6.59 -2.34 14.06
CA SER A 98 7.01 -1.32 13.11
C SER A 98 6.85 -1.81 11.67
N ILE A 99 6.63 -0.88 10.79
CA ILE A 99 6.64 -1.09 9.34
C ILE A 99 7.49 -0.01 8.71
N THR A 100 8.45 -0.41 7.89
CA THR A 100 9.27 0.49 7.09
C THR A 100 9.06 0.21 5.61
N TYR A 101 9.13 1.24 4.79
CA TYR A 101 8.97 1.09 3.34
C TYR A 101 9.97 1.94 2.56
N GLU A 102 10.25 1.50 1.36
CA GLU A 102 10.99 2.25 0.34
C GLU A 102 10.18 2.28 -0.95
N ILE A 103 9.94 3.46 -1.47
CA ILE A 103 9.33 3.67 -2.78
C ILE A 103 10.44 4.05 -3.75
N GLU A 104 10.72 3.21 -4.72
CA GLU A 104 11.67 3.48 -5.78
C GLU A 104 10.93 3.88 -7.04
N VAL A 105 11.20 5.08 -7.55
CA VAL A 105 10.50 5.67 -8.69
C VAL A 105 11.46 5.77 -9.87
N ASP A 106 11.10 5.16 -10.98
CA ASP A 106 11.81 5.34 -12.25
C ASP A 106 11.28 6.60 -12.94
N SER A 107 12.05 7.67 -12.83
CA SER A 107 11.68 9.00 -13.29
C SER A 107 12.91 9.91 -13.39
N ASP A 108 12.82 10.91 -14.23
CA ASP A 108 13.83 11.99 -14.33
C ASP A 108 13.45 13.23 -13.50
N GLU A 109 12.38 13.16 -12.73
CA GLU A 109 11.88 14.26 -11.90
C GLU A 109 12.87 14.61 -10.78
N HIS A 110 12.90 15.88 -10.38
CA HIS A 110 13.74 16.38 -9.31
C HIS A 110 13.29 15.91 -7.93
N GLU A 111 14.20 15.89 -6.96
CA GLU A 111 13.95 15.48 -5.57
C GLU A 111 12.76 16.20 -4.93
N ALA A 112 12.57 17.50 -5.19
CA ALA A 112 11.42 18.25 -4.67
C ALA A 112 10.08 17.71 -5.19
N ARG A 113 10.04 17.21 -6.42
CA ARG A 113 8.86 16.60 -7.02
C ARG A 113 8.59 15.21 -6.46
N LEU A 114 9.65 14.44 -6.20
CA LEU A 114 9.54 13.16 -5.50
C LEU A 114 9.00 13.33 -4.07
N ALA A 115 9.49 14.34 -3.35
CA ALA A 115 9.00 14.66 -2.01
C ALA A 115 7.52 15.03 -2.02
N LEU A 116 7.08 15.82 -3.00
CA LEU A 116 5.67 16.18 -3.18
C LEU A 116 4.81 14.96 -3.47
N LEU A 117 5.28 14.05 -4.32
CA LEU A 117 4.60 12.79 -4.61
C LEU A 117 4.44 11.93 -3.34
N HIS A 118 5.50 11.82 -2.55
CA HIS A 118 5.50 11.08 -1.30
C HIS A 118 4.53 11.66 -0.27
N ASP A 119 4.50 12.99 -0.12
CA ASP A 119 3.57 13.67 0.79
C ASP A 119 2.11 13.39 0.43
N ASN A 120 1.79 13.39 -0.86
CA ASN A 120 0.45 13.04 -1.33
C ASN A 120 0.08 11.58 -1.07
N VAL A 121 1.00 10.66 -1.27
CA VAL A 121 0.81 9.23 -0.98
C VAL A 121 0.49 9.01 0.49
N LYS A 122 1.22 9.66 1.39
CA LYS A 122 0.97 9.58 2.84
C LYS A 122 -0.37 10.21 3.23
N LYS A 123 -0.68 11.38 2.70
CA LYS A 123 -1.86 12.16 3.09
C LYS A 123 -3.17 11.47 2.70
N TYR A 124 -3.23 10.87 1.52
CA TYR A 124 -4.47 10.38 0.91
C TYR A 124 -4.58 8.85 0.84
N GLY A 125 -3.60 8.12 1.35
CA GLY A 125 -3.62 6.66 1.34
C GLY A 125 -4.58 6.07 2.36
N THR A 126 -5.63 5.38 1.91
CA THR A 126 -6.62 4.75 2.80
C THR A 126 -5.97 3.72 3.73
N VAL A 127 -5.21 2.77 3.19
CA VAL A 127 -4.54 1.74 4.00
C VAL A 127 -3.45 2.37 4.87
N PHE A 128 -2.69 3.33 4.33
CA PHE A 128 -1.68 4.07 5.08
C PHE A 128 -2.28 4.73 6.33
N ASN A 129 -3.37 5.48 6.16
CA ASN A 129 -4.04 6.19 7.25
C ASN A 129 -4.72 5.26 8.25
N THR A 130 -5.06 4.04 7.82
CA THR A 130 -5.62 3.00 8.69
C THR A 130 -4.54 2.34 9.55
N VAL A 131 -3.37 2.09 9.00
CA VAL A 131 -2.25 1.41 9.68
C VAL A 131 -1.46 2.34 10.60
N ALA A 132 -1.20 3.57 10.15
CA ALA A 132 -0.32 4.52 10.82
C ALA A 132 -0.66 4.78 12.31
N PRO A 133 -1.93 4.91 12.74
CA PRO A 133 -2.24 5.17 14.15
C PRO A 133 -1.87 4.03 15.11
N GLY A 134 -1.81 2.79 14.63
CA GLY A 134 -1.57 1.61 15.46
C GLY A 134 -0.17 0.99 15.34
N THR A 135 0.66 1.52 14.46
CA THR A 135 1.97 0.94 14.15
C THR A 135 2.95 2.05 13.82
N VAL A 136 4.20 1.91 14.26
CA VAL A 136 5.27 2.84 13.86
C VAL A 136 5.54 2.62 12.37
N LEU A 137 5.06 3.55 11.55
CA LEU A 137 5.14 3.48 10.09
C LEU A 137 6.03 4.60 9.57
N SER A 138 7.12 4.23 8.91
CA SER A 138 8.08 5.18 8.34
C SER A 138 8.65 4.67 7.02
N GLY A 139 9.10 5.58 6.19
CA GLY A 139 9.71 5.20 4.93
C GLY A 139 10.17 6.39 4.12
N ARG A 140 10.68 6.09 2.93
CA ARG A 140 11.26 7.07 2.02
C ARG A 140 10.88 6.79 0.57
N ILE A 141 10.95 7.83 -0.22
CA ILE A 141 10.89 7.75 -1.68
C ILE A 141 12.25 8.08 -2.25
N MET A 142 12.64 7.36 -3.29
CA MET A 142 13.91 7.57 -3.98
C MET A 142 13.74 7.38 -5.48
N ARG A 143 14.61 8.04 -6.24
CA ARG A 143 14.71 7.80 -7.68
C ARG A 143 15.51 6.52 -7.92
N LYS A 144 15.03 5.72 -8.87
CA LYS A 144 15.76 4.54 -9.33
C LYS A 144 17.13 4.96 -9.87
N LYS A 145 18.18 4.28 -9.39
CA LYS A 145 19.54 4.47 -9.93
C LYS A 145 19.59 3.88 -11.34
N THR A 146 19.99 4.71 -12.32
CA THR A 146 20.37 4.22 -13.64
C THR A 146 21.67 3.43 -13.50
N SER A 147 21.61 2.11 -13.77
CA SER A 147 22.82 1.33 -13.94
C SER A 147 23.42 1.69 -15.31
N PHE A 148 24.54 2.40 -15.31
CA PHE A 148 25.39 2.44 -16.49
C PHE A 148 26.07 1.07 -16.54
N SER A 149 25.70 0.24 -17.52
CA SER A 149 26.52 -0.91 -17.90
C SER A 149 27.72 -0.36 -18.67
N ASP A 150 28.93 -0.53 -18.11
CA ASP A 150 30.18 -0.34 -18.83
C ASP A 150 30.32 -1.37 -19.95
#